data_c17855e2b61c85f7d15c789602e52c32
#
_entry.id   c17855e2b61c85f7d15c789602e52c32
#
_cell.length_a   1.000
_cell.length_b   1.000
_cell.length_c   1.000
_cell.angle_alpha   90.00
_cell.angle_beta   90.00
_cell.angle_gamma   90.00
#
_symmetry.space_group_name_H-M   'P 1'
#
loop_
_entity.id
_entity.type
_entity.pdbx_description
1 polymer ?
#
loop_
_entity_poly.entity_id
_entity_poly.type
_entity_poly.pdbx_seq_one_letter_code
_entity_poly.pdbx_strand_id
1 'polypeptide(L)'
;LYATALAEGYTLASVVNDAPIVYTDPVTGVTWRPQNDSKKFYGPTRLRVSLTRSQNMVTIRLLQAIGVKKFINFMEQLGFSRDKFPPYLSTALGAAQVTPLEMASGYCIFANGGNRVIPHLIKKIQDYQGNLIYEAPPPASIPTLNPHVSFLITSALQDAIQNGTGRRAKSLGRNDLAGKTGTTND
;
A
#
# COMPACT_ATOMS: atom_id res chain seq x y z
N LEU A 1 -0.40 -1.05 4.59
CA LEU A 1 -0.78 -0.71 5.95
C LEU A 1 -2.30 -0.55 6.11
N TYR A 2 -2.99 0.27 5.30
CA TYR A 2 -4.45 0.43 5.44
C TYR A 2 -5.21 -0.88 5.17
N ALA A 3 -4.74 -1.72 4.22
CA ALA A 3 -5.30 -3.06 4.01
C ALA A 3 -5.07 -3.95 5.24
N THR A 4 -3.90 -3.87 5.88
CA THR A 4 -3.63 -4.56 7.14
C THR A 4 -4.62 -4.11 8.23
N ALA A 5 -4.85 -2.81 8.35
CA ALA A 5 -5.81 -2.26 9.32
C ALA A 5 -7.22 -2.83 9.12
N LEU A 6 -7.70 -2.84 7.87
CA LEU A 6 -9.02 -3.39 7.54
C LEU A 6 -9.09 -4.90 7.83
N ALA A 7 -8.03 -5.65 7.58
CA ALA A 7 -7.95 -7.07 7.92
C ALA A 7 -7.94 -7.31 9.45
N GLU A 8 -7.42 -6.36 10.23
CA GLU A 8 -7.40 -6.38 11.70
C GLU A 8 -8.69 -5.78 12.34
N GLY A 9 -9.75 -5.57 11.55
CA GLY A 9 -11.05 -5.14 12.05
C GLY A 9 -11.29 -3.63 12.10
N TYR A 10 -10.33 -2.80 11.66
CA TYR A 10 -10.61 -1.39 11.42
C TYR A 10 -11.56 -1.22 10.23
N THR A 11 -12.21 -0.08 10.18
CA THR A 11 -13.05 0.32 9.04
C THR A 11 -12.53 1.61 8.41
N LEU A 12 -12.97 1.92 7.22
CA LEU A 12 -12.65 3.21 6.59
C LEU A 12 -13.25 4.41 7.35
N ALA A 13 -14.23 4.17 8.23
CA ALA A 13 -14.83 5.15 9.14
C ALA A 13 -14.09 5.26 10.48
N SER A 14 -13.20 4.31 10.83
CA SER A 14 -12.40 4.37 12.04
C SER A 14 -11.63 5.68 12.10
N VAL A 15 -11.61 6.32 13.28
CA VAL A 15 -11.03 7.64 13.50
C VAL A 15 -9.69 7.49 14.21
N VAL A 16 -8.67 8.13 13.68
CA VAL A 16 -7.32 8.24 14.27
C VAL A 16 -6.93 9.71 14.33
N ASN A 17 -6.26 10.12 15.40
CA ASN A 17 -5.92 11.52 15.60
C ASN A 17 -4.72 11.96 14.74
N ASP A 18 -4.93 12.95 13.88
CA ASP A 18 -3.87 13.64 13.13
C ASP A 18 -3.29 14.77 13.99
N ALA A 19 -2.33 14.42 14.85
CA ALA A 19 -1.68 15.35 15.80
C ALA A 19 -0.17 15.09 15.80
N PRO A 20 0.64 16.04 16.27
CA PRO A 20 2.10 15.88 16.37
C PRO A 20 2.50 14.58 17.07
N ILE A 21 3.57 13.99 16.59
CA ILE A 21 4.23 12.80 17.19
C ILE A 21 5.68 13.19 17.45
N VAL A 22 6.16 12.85 18.63
CA VAL A 22 7.59 12.84 18.98
C VAL A 22 7.93 11.44 19.41
N TYR A 23 8.83 10.79 18.73
CA TYR A 23 9.33 9.48 19.08
C TYR A 23 10.83 9.58 19.35
N THR A 24 11.24 9.17 20.54
CA THR A 24 12.66 9.07 20.88
C THR A 24 13.03 7.58 20.93
N ASP A 25 13.99 7.19 20.12
CA ASP A 25 14.52 5.83 20.12
C ASP A 25 15.18 5.54 21.47
N PRO A 26 14.74 4.52 22.20
CA PRO A 26 15.24 4.25 23.55
C PRO A 26 16.69 3.75 23.56
N VAL A 27 17.22 3.27 22.45
CA VAL A 27 18.59 2.73 22.35
C VAL A 27 19.56 3.82 21.91
N THR A 28 19.21 4.59 20.88
CA THR A 28 20.10 5.57 20.28
C THR A 28 19.89 7.00 20.82
N GLY A 29 18.77 7.26 21.51
CA GLY A 29 18.38 8.60 21.96
C GLY A 29 17.97 9.54 20.83
N VAL A 30 17.98 9.08 19.58
CA VAL A 30 17.62 9.91 18.43
C VAL A 30 16.13 10.22 18.46
N THR A 31 15.81 11.52 18.36
CA THR A 31 14.41 11.98 18.34
C THR A 31 13.93 12.18 16.90
N TRP A 32 12.84 11.49 16.58
CA TRP A 32 12.15 11.61 15.29
C TRP A 32 10.85 12.41 15.44
N ARG A 33 10.68 13.44 14.61
CA ARG A 33 9.54 14.37 14.61
C ARG A 33 8.92 14.44 13.22
N PRO A 34 8.18 13.44 12.79
CA PRO A 34 7.54 13.43 11.47
C PRO A 34 6.48 14.52 11.38
N GLN A 35 6.20 14.97 10.14
CA GLN A 35 5.17 15.95 9.84
C GLN A 35 4.34 15.49 8.64
N ASN A 36 3.11 16.01 8.52
CA ASN A 36 2.38 15.95 7.27
C ASN A 36 3.07 16.83 6.22
N ASP A 37 2.96 16.47 4.96
CA ASP A 37 3.47 17.30 3.84
C ASP A 37 2.91 18.72 3.88
N SER A 38 1.64 18.87 4.24
CA SER A 38 0.96 20.17 4.44
C SER A 38 1.48 20.97 5.63
N LYS A 39 2.34 20.40 6.48
CA LYS A 39 2.79 20.97 7.79
C LYS A 39 1.65 21.33 8.75
N LYS A 40 0.44 20.85 8.49
CA LYS A 40 -0.77 21.07 9.32
C LYS A 40 -1.24 19.76 9.94
N PHE A 41 -1.95 19.87 11.05
CA PHE A 41 -2.61 18.77 11.75
C PHE A 41 -4.12 19.01 11.74
N TYR A 42 -4.89 17.96 11.54
CA TYR A 42 -6.34 18.04 11.30
C TYR A 42 -7.17 17.42 12.41
N GLY A 43 -6.53 16.92 13.48
CA GLY A 43 -7.22 16.28 14.59
C GLY A 43 -7.86 14.92 14.25
N PRO A 44 -8.97 14.55 14.89
CA PRO A 44 -9.65 13.28 14.64
C PRO A 44 -10.03 13.11 13.18
N THR A 45 -9.45 12.12 12.50
CA THR A 45 -9.58 11.93 11.05
C THR A 45 -9.95 10.48 10.73
N ARG A 46 -10.93 10.28 9.85
CA ARG A 46 -11.34 8.96 9.35
C ARG A 46 -10.23 8.36 8.47
N LEU A 47 -10.04 7.05 8.53
CA LEU A 47 -9.02 6.36 7.73
C LEU A 47 -9.17 6.60 6.23
N ARG A 48 -10.39 6.65 5.69
CA ARG A 48 -10.64 7.01 4.28
C ARG A 48 -10.04 8.37 3.93
N VAL A 49 -10.32 9.38 4.74
CA VAL A 49 -9.82 10.75 4.52
C VAL A 49 -8.30 10.81 4.64
N SER A 50 -7.75 10.12 5.63
CA SER A 50 -6.30 10.06 5.83
C SER A 50 -5.58 9.43 4.65
N LEU A 51 -6.07 8.30 4.10
CA LEU A 51 -5.50 7.68 2.92
C LEU A 51 -5.60 8.63 1.70
N THR A 52 -6.78 9.22 1.49
CA THR A 52 -7.04 10.17 0.38
C THR A 52 -6.12 11.37 0.41
N ARG A 53 -5.85 11.92 1.60
CA ARG A 53 -5.00 13.12 1.79
C ARG A 53 -3.54 12.79 2.09
N SER A 54 -3.19 11.50 2.18
CA SER A 54 -1.82 11.06 2.50
C SER A 54 -1.30 11.62 3.82
N GLN A 55 -2.10 11.54 4.90
CA GLN A 55 -1.73 12.06 6.20
C GLN A 55 -0.73 11.14 6.92
N ASN A 56 0.47 11.65 7.15
CA ASN A 56 1.56 10.87 7.75
C ASN A 56 1.29 10.50 9.21
N MET A 57 0.77 11.44 10.01
CA MET A 57 0.58 11.23 11.44
C MET A 57 -0.45 10.14 11.73
N VAL A 58 -1.55 10.12 10.97
CA VAL A 58 -2.55 9.05 11.07
C VAL A 58 -1.95 7.71 10.68
N THR A 59 -1.16 7.69 9.60
CA THR A 59 -0.52 6.48 9.08
C THR A 59 0.45 5.88 10.10
N ILE A 60 1.27 6.71 10.75
CA ILE A 60 2.21 6.27 11.79
C ILE A 60 1.45 5.74 13.02
N ARG A 61 0.43 6.44 13.51
CA ARG A 61 -0.39 5.99 14.65
C ARG A 61 -1.11 4.69 14.34
N LEU A 62 -1.57 4.53 13.11
CA LEU A 62 -2.22 3.30 12.66
C LEU A 62 -1.23 2.12 12.72
N LEU A 63 0.01 2.30 12.21
CA LEU A 63 1.05 1.27 12.33
C LEU A 63 1.39 0.98 13.79
N GLN A 64 1.49 2.00 14.63
CA GLN A 64 1.74 1.85 16.06
C GLN A 64 0.64 1.02 16.74
N ALA A 65 -0.63 1.28 16.41
CA ALA A 65 -1.76 0.56 16.99
C ALA A 65 -1.86 -0.90 16.51
N ILE A 66 -1.58 -1.16 15.24
CA ILE A 66 -1.58 -2.52 14.67
C ILE A 66 -0.35 -3.31 15.13
N GLY A 67 0.77 -2.64 15.26
CA GLY A 67 2.09 -3.23 15.52
C GLY A 67 2.87 -3.55 14.24
N VAL A 68 4.14 -3.15 14.23
CA VAL A 68 5.04 -3.30 13.07
C VAL A 68 5.19 -4.77 12.66
N LYS A 69 5.28 -5.69 13.63
CA LYS A 69 5.40 -7.13 13.35
C LYS A 69 4.20 -7.68 12.56
N LYS A 70 2.98 -7.32 12.95
CA LYS A 70 1.77 -7.75 12.24
C LYS A 70 1.73 -7.18 10.82
N PHE A 71 2.09 -5.91 10.66
CA PHE A 71 2.20 -5.29 9.35
C PHE A 71 3.19 -6.02 8.44
N ILE A 72 4.40 -6.32 8.93
CA ILE A 72 5.42 -7.05 8.15
C ILE A 72 4.93 -8.45 7.77
N ASN A 73 4.31 -9.18 8.69
CA ASN A 73 3.72 -10.49 8.40
C ASN A 73 2.65 -10.40 7.29
N PHE A 74 1.83 -9.35 7.33
CA PHE A 74 0.83 -9.12 6.29
C PHE A 74 1.47 -8.79 4.93
N MET A 75 2.55 -8.00 4.89
CA MET A 75 3.29 -7.73 3.65
C MET A 75 3.90 -9.01 3.07
N GLU A 76 4.39 -9.91 3.91
CA GLU A 76 4.89 -11.23 3.50
C GLU A 76 3.78 -12.09 2.87
N GLN A 77 2.57 -12.09 3.43
CA GLN A 77 1.40 -12.75 2.83
C GLN A 77 1.06 -12.17 1.45
N LEU A 78 1.24 -10.86 1.26
CA LEU A 78 1.06 -10.21 -0.05
C LEU A 78 2.19 -10.54 -1.05
N GLY A 79 3.24 -11.26 -0.63
CA GLY A 79 4.33 -11.73 -1.48
C GLY A 79 5.57 -10.84 -1.50
N PHE A 80 5.67 -9.90 -0.58
CA PHE A 80 6.90 -9.12 -0.41
C PHE A 80 7.89 -9.85 0.51
N SER A 81 9.18 -9.67 0.28
CA SER A 81 10.21 -10.20 1.15
C SER A 81 10.30 -9.42 2.45
N ARG A 82 10.33 -10.14 3.57
CA ARG A 82 10.31 -9.58 4.93
C ARG A 82 11.49 -8.66 5.24
N ASP A 83 12.66 -9.00 4.73
CA ASP A 83 13.92 -8.27 4.93
C ASP A 83 13.90 -6.84 4.37
N LYS A 84 12.98 -6.55 3.44
CA LYS A 84 12.79 -5.22 2.84
C LYS A 84 12.10 -4.22 3.77
N PHE A 85 11.48 -4.70 4.84
CA PHE A 85 10.69 -3.86 5.75
C PHE A 85 11.42 -3.66 7.07
N PRO A 86 12.00 -2.47 7.31
CA PRO A 86 12.63 -2.16 8.59
C PRO A 86 11.61 -2.26 9.74
N PRO A 87 11.97 -2.85 10.89
CA PRO A 87 11.05 -3.07 12.00
C PRO A 87 10.79 -1.81 12.84
N TYR A 88 10.71 -0.65 12.19
CA TYR A 88 10.53 0.65 12.81
C TYR A 88 9.26 1.36 12.32
N LEU A 89 8.78 2.36 13.08
CA LEU A 89 7.59 3.13 12.72
C LEU A 89 7.74 3.92 11.42
N SER A 90 8.96 4.25 11.01
CA SER A 90 9.24 4.90 9.72
C SER A 90 8.79 4.06 8.51
N THR A 91 8.67 2.75 8.67
CA THR A 91 8.09 1.85 7.64
C THR A 91 6.67 2.24 7.25
N ALA A 92 5.92 2.91 8.14
CA ALA A 92 4.61 3.46 7.83
C ALA A 92 4.63 4.47 6.67
N LEU A 93 5.75 5.16 6.49
CA LEU A 93 5.93 6.21 5.49
C LEU A 93 6.70 5.75 4.23
N GLY A 94 6.92 4.45 4.08
CA GLY A 94 7.53 3.90 2.87
C GLY A 94 9.05 3.75 2.92
N ALA A 95 9.62 3.48 4.11
CA ALA A 95 11.06 3.20 4.24
C ALA A 95 11.50 1.85 3.62
N ALA A 96 10.56 1.02 3.17
CA ALA A 96 10.85 -0.23 2.48
C ALA A 96 11.31 0.03 1.05
N GLN A 97 12.34 -0.69 0.62
CA GLN A 97 12.86 -0.65 -0.75
C GLN A 97 12.32 -1.85 -1.55
N VAL A 98 11.46 -1.57 -2.50
CA VAL A 98 10.85 -2.58 -3.37
C VAL A 98 11.04 -2.20 -4.84
N THR A 99 11.11 -3.20 -5.71
CA THR A 99 11.19 -2.96 -7.16
C THR A 99 9.85 -2.51 -7.73
N PRO A 100 9.82 -1.83 -8.88
CA PRO A 100 8.58 -1.49 -9.58
C PRO A 100 7.71 -2.71 -9.86
N LEU A 101 8.31 -3.86 -10.19
CA LEU A 101 7.58 -5.10 -10.45
C LEU A 101 6.90 -5.64 -9.19
N GLU A 102 7.57 -5.62 -8.04
CA GLU A 102 7.00 -6.03 -6.76
C GLU A 102 5.85 -5.11 -6.36
N MET A 103 6.03 -3.80 -6.53
CA MET A 103 4.98 -2.82 -6.26
C MET A 103 3.75 -3.05 -7.15
N ALA A 104 3.96 -3.22 -8.47
CA ALA A 104 2.88 -3.53 -9.40
C ALA A 104 2.14 -4.82 -9.03
N SER A 105 2.90 -5.88 -8.70
CA SER A 105 2.34 -7.16 -8.26
C SER A 105 1.50 -7.03 -6.99
N GLY A 106 1.95 -6.23 -6.02
CA GLY A 106 1.20 -5.95 -4.80
C GLY A 106 -0.11 -5.20 -5.07
N TYR A 107 -0.10 -4.21 -5.96
CA TYR A 107 -1.33 -3.49 -6.34
C TYR A 107 -2.28 -4.36 -7.18
N CYS A 108 -1.77 -5.30 -7.99
CA CYS A 108 -2.60 -6.24 -8.72
C CYS A 108 -3.51 -7.07 -7.80
N ILE A 109 -3.11 -7.34 -6.55
CA ILE A 109 -3.95 -8.06 -5.59
C ILE A 109 -5.26 -7.29 -5.35
N PHE A 110 -5.19 -5.97 -5.19
CA PHE A 110 -6.39 -5.14 -5.01
C PHE A 110 -7.25 -5.09 -6.27
N ALA A 111 -6.63 -4.96 -7.44
CA ALA A 111 -7.32 -4.95 -8.74
C ALA A 111 -7.95 -6.31 -9.09
N ASN A 112 -7.41 -7.40 -8.55
CA ASN A 112 -7.84 -8.78 -8.82
C ASN A 112 -8.66 -9.38 -7.67
N GLY A 113 -9.46 -8.58 -6.98
CA GLY A 113 -10.40 -9.03 -5.95
C GLY A 113 -9.75 -9.73 -4.75
N GLY A 114 -8.48 -9.45 -4.46
CA GLY A 114 -7.75 -10.05 -3.35
C GLY A 114 -6.86 -11.24 -3.73
N ASN A 115 -6.79 -11.59 -5.00
CA ASN A 115 -5.98 -12.71 -5.47
C ASN A 115 -4.62 -12.23 -5.99
N ARG A 116 -3.57 -12.86 -5.53
CA ARG A 116 -2.20 -12.65 -6.02
C ARG A 116 -1.97 -13.45 -7.29
N VAL A 117 -1.28 -12.84 -8.23
CA VAL A 117 -0.80 -13.47 -9.46
C VAL A 117 0.71 -13.34 -9.53
N ILE A 118 1.41 -14.40 -9.92
CA ILE A 118 2.85 -14.38 -10.12
C ILE A 118 3.12 -13.83 -11.52
N PRO A 119 3.80 -12.68 -11.66
CA PRO A 119 4.09 -12.10 -12.96
C PRO A 119 5.11 -12.95 -13.72
N HIS A 120 4.97 -13.00 -15.04
CA HIS A 120 5.92 -13.61 -15.95
C HIS A 120 6.17 -12.66 -17.13
N LEU A 121 7.40 -12.67 -17.66
CA LEU A 121 7.79 -11.79 -18.76
C LEU A 121 7.54 -12.43 -20.12
N ILE A 122 7.70 -13.76 -20.22
CA ILE A 122 7.58 -14.49 -21.47
C ILE A 122 6.28 -15.28 -21.44
N LYS A 123 5.34 -14.90 -22.31
CA LYS A 123 4.06 -15.60 -22.45
C LYS A 123 4.18 -16.79 -23.41
N LYS A 124 4.91 -16.62 -24.51
CA LYS A 124 5.01 -17.62 -25.58
C LYS A 124 6.32 -17.45 -26.33
N ILE A 125 6.96 -18.57 -26.72
CA ILE A 125 8.10 -18.61 -27.63
C ILE A 125 7.70 -19.52 -28.80
N GLN A 126 7.94 -19.06 -30.01
CA GLN A 126 7.73 -19.81 -31.25
C GLN A 126 9.01 -19.78 -32.07
N ASP A 127 9.25 -20.82 -32.87
CA ASP A 127 10.31 -20.81 -33.88
C ASP A 127 9.90 -19.96 -35.08
N TYR A 128 10.81 -19.86 -36.07
CA TYR A 128 10.58 -19.08 -37.30
C TYR A 128 9.50 -19.69 -38.22
N GLN A 129 9.10 -20.96 -37.98
CA GLN A 129 8.02 -21.66 -38.69
C GLN A 129 6.66 -21.50 -37.97
N GLY A 130 6.64 -20.86 -36.76
CA GLY A 130 5.44 -20.69 -35.97
C GLY A 130 5.16 -21.85 -35.00
N ASN A 131 6.03 -22.86 -34.92
CA ASN A 131 5.86 -23.95 -33.99
C ASN A 131 6.06 -23.49 -32.55
N LEU A 132 5.24 -23.96 -31.65
CA LEU A 132 5.30 -23.62 -30.24
C LEU A 132 6.51 -24.28 -29.58
N ILE A 133 7.45 -23.48 -29.05
CA ILE A 133 8.58 -23.95 -28.26
C ILE A 133 8.25 -23.92 -26.77
N TYR A 134 7.59 -22.85 -26.35
CA TYR A 134 7.23 -22.60 -24.94
C TYR A 134 5.94 -21.81 -24.84
N GLU A 135 5.09 -22.16 -23.89
CA GLU A 135 3.95 -21.36 -23.46
C GLU A 135 3.90 -21.32 -21.92
N ALA A 136 3.82 -20.11 -21.37
CA ALA A 136 3.69 -19.97 -19.93
C ALA A 136 2.37 -20.59 -19.47
N PRO A 137 2.36 -21.34 -18.36
CA PRO A 137 1.12 -21.85 -17.80
C PRO A 137 0.18 -20.69 -17.47
N PRO A 138 -1.14 -20.91 -17.48
CA PRO A 138 -2.08 -19.89 -17.01
C PRO A 138 -1.66 -19.39 -15.62
N PRO A 139 -1.70 -18.06 -15.37
CA PRO A 139 -1.28 -17.53 -14.09
C PRO A 139 -2.14 -18.11 -12.97
N ALA A 140 -1.48 -18.75 -11.99
CA ALA A 140 -2.16 -19.24 -10.80
C ALA A 140 -2.72 -18.07 -10.01
N SER A 141 -4.02 -18.10 -9.72
CA SER A 141 -4.69 -17.15 -8.85
C SER A 141 -4.61 -17.65 -7.42
N ILE A 142 -3.85 -16.96 -6.58
CA ILE A 142 -3.60 -17.36 -5.18
C ILE A 142 -4.46 -16.48 -4.28
N PRO A 143 -5.52 -17.00 -3.64
CA PRO A 143 -6.29 -16.24 -2.66
C PRO A 143 -5.37 -15.72 -1.55
N THR A 144 -5.28 -14.42 -1.40
CA THR A 144 -4.29 -13.78 -0.52
C THR A 144 -4.93 -12.78 0.44
N LEU A 145 -5.91 -12.03 -0.04
CA LEU A 145 -6.61 -10.99 0.71
C LEU A 145 -8.12 -11.24 0.65
N ASN A 146 -8.80 -10.98 1.77
CA ASN A 146 -10.26 -11.05 1.78
C ASN A 146 -10.85 -10.11 0.71
N PRO A 147 -11.78 -10.58 -0.16
CA PRO A 147 -12.36 -9.76 -1.23
C PRO A 147 -13.03 -8.47 -0.73
N HIS A 148 -13.64 -8.47 0.47
CA HIS A 148 -14.22 -7.26 1.05
C HIS A 148 -13.15 -6.22 1.41
N VAL A 149 -12.01 -6.66 1.96
CA VAL A 149 -10.87 -5.76 2.23
C VAL A 149 -10.31 -5.22 0.93
N SER A 150 -10.16 -6.05 -0.10
CA SER A 150 -9.72 -5.64 -1.44
C SER A 150 -10.65 -4.57 -2.04
N PHE A 151 -11.97 -4.79 -1.97
CA PHE A 151 -12.97 -3.82 -2.43
C PHE A 151 -12.87 -2.49 -1.67
N LEU A 152 -12.79 -2.52 -0.35
CA LEU A 152 -12.72 -1.31 0.48
C LEU A 152 -11.45 -0.50 0.20
N ILE A 153 -10.29 -1.16 0.05
CA ILE A 153 -9.04 -0.50 -0.31
C ILE A 153 -9.11 0.10 -1.70
N THR A 154 -9.61 -0.63 -2.68
CA THR A 154 -9.78 -0.12 -4.06
C THR A 154 -10.67 1.12 -4.07
N SER A 155 -11.80 1.09 -3.35
CA SER A 155 -12.70 2.24 -3.20
C SER A 155 -11.99 3.46 -2.58
N ALA A 156 -11.17 3.25 -1.55
CA ALA A 156 -10.42 4.35 -0.92
C ALA A 156 -9.29 4.89 -1.83
N LEU A 157 -8.69 4.03 -2.65
CA LEU A 157 -7.69 4.43 -3.66
C LEU A 157 -8.32 5.18 -4.83
N GLN A 158 -9.58 4.86 -5.20
CA GLN A 158 -10.36 5.66 -6.14
C GLN A 158 -10.60 7.07 -5.60
N ASP A 159 -10.96 7.20 -4.32
CA ASP A 159 -11.08 8.52 -3.68
C ASP A 159 -9.78 9.32 -3.70
N ALA A 160 -8.62 8.67 -3.55
CA ALA A 160 -7.33 9.35 -3.65
C ALA A 160 -7.09 9.95 -5.04
N ILE A 161 -7.62 9.33 -6.11
CA ILE A 161 -7.62 9.88 -7.46
C ILE A 161 -8.70 10.95 -7.61
N GLN A 162 -9.92 10.70 -7.15
CA GLN A 162 -11.04 11.62 -7.40
C GLN A 162 -10.93 12.91 -6.55
N ASN A 163 -10.56 12.79 -5.28
CA ASN A 163 -10.67 13.85 -4.29
C ASN A 163 -9.34 14.14 -3.55
N GLY A 164 -8.31 13.34 -3.79
CA GLY A 164 -7.07 13.37 -3.02
C GLY A 164 -5.84 13.83 -3.78
N THR A 165 -4.68 13.35 -3.33
CA THR A 165 -3.36 13.71 -3.85
C THR A 165 -3.12 13.22 -5.28
N GLY A 166 -3.86 12.21 -5.76
CA GLY A 166 -3.74 11.63 -7.09
C GLY A 166 -4.58 12.32 -8.18
N ARG A 167 -5.20 13.48 -7.91
CA ARG A 167 -6.16 14.15 -8.83
C ARG A 167 -5.62 14.42 -10.24
N ARG A 168 -4.30 14.55 -10.40
CA ARG A 168 -3.69 14.75 -11.74
C ARG A 168 -3.99 13.58 -12.70
N ALA A 169 -4.15 12.37 -12.18
CA ALA A 169 -4.48 11.21 -13.02
C ALA A 169 -5.87 11.30 -13.71
N LYS A 170 -6.75 12.19 -13.25
CA LYS A 170 -8.06 12.45 -13.89
C LYS A 170 -7.92 12.97 -15.34
N SER A 171 -6.78 13.58 -15.67
CA SER A 171 -6.50 14.02 -17.05
C SER A 171 -6.45 12.88 -18.08
N LEU A 172 -6.34 11.64 -17.63
CA LEU A 172 -6.39 10.44 -18.48
C LEU A 172 -7.82 10.11 -18.97
N GLY A 173 -8.87 10.83 -18.52
CA GLY A 173 -10.23 10.63 -18.95
C GLY A 173 -10.86 9.29 -18.54
N ARG A 174 -10.28 8.58 -17.56
CA ARG A 174 -10.74 7.29 -17.06
C ARG A 174 -11.40 7.42 -15.70
N ASN A 175 -12.49 6.67 -15.47
CA ASN A 175 -13.23 6.66 -14.20
C ASN A 175 -12.89 5.47 -13.29
N ASP A 176 -12.14 4.50 -13.78
CA ASP A 176 -11.77 3.26 -13.11
C ASP A 176 -10.40 3.33 -12.41
N LEU A 177 -9.77 4.52 -12.37
CA LEU A 177 -8.46 4.68 -11.76
C LEU A 177 -8.52 4.63 -10.24
N ALA A 178 -7.67 3.79 -9.68
CA ALA A 178 -7.39 3.72 -8.24
C ALA A 178 -5.88 3.78 -8.03
N GLY A 179 -5.41 4.56 -7.07
CA GLY A 179 -3.97 4.70 -6.88
C GLY A 179 -3.60 5.54 -5.67
N LYS A 180 -2.30 5.56 -5.35
CA LYS A 180 -1.73 6.35 -4.26
C LYS A 180 -0.45 7.00 -4.75
N THR A 181 -0.34 8.29 -4.53
CA THR A 181 0.89 9.04 -4.77
C THR A 181 1.96 8.66 -3.74
N GLY A 182 3.21 8.66 -4.16
CA GLY A 182 4.37 8.53 -3.31
C GLY A 182 5.30 9.73 -3.46
N THR A 183 6.16 9.94 -2.47
CA THR A 183 7.29 10.87 -2.53
C THR A 183 8.51 10.11 -2.01
N THR A 184 9.55 10.05 -2.82
CA THR A 184 10.86 9.54 -2.40
C THR A 184 11.68 10.70 -1.87
N ASN A 185 12.37 10.52 -0.76
CA ASN A 185 13.45 11.40 -0.35
C ASN A 185 14.73 10.84 -0.98
N ASP A 186 15.40 11.65 -1.78
CA ASP A 186 16.72 11.34 -2.34
C ASP A 186 17.78 11.34 -1.24
#